data_c5d36e69d7a23d1a7372da44909f320e
#
_entry.id   c5d36e69d7a23d1a7372da44909f320e
#
_cell.length_a   1.000
_cell.length_b   1.000
_cell.length_c   1.000
_cell.angle_alpha   90.00
_cell.angle_beta   90.00
_cell.angle_gamma   90.00
#
_symmetry.space_group_name_H-M   'P 1'
#
loop_
_entity.id
_entity.type
_entity.pdbx_description
1 polymer ?
#
loop_
_entity_poly.entity_id
_entity_poly.type
_entity_poly.pdbx_seq_one_letter_code
_entity_poly.pdbx_strand_id
1 'polypeptide(L)'
;MSILGEHYRAAFVTGASTGLGRAFADMLLADGVEVWGTARDAARLPPRPRFHAVALDLADGAAAERIFREAEAAAGGFDLVINNAGFGVFGDFAATDFATWQRQLEAMLVNTARLAHAALRGMLARRRGALVNVASLAAEFPLPFQSAYNMAKSGLAALSESLMTEVAGRGVVVIDLRPGDYRTDFDGAVRRDPAAFTPRMARVWDAFAAMMRSGPPPAHAAASLRRALLARRSGTVRTGRFFQARLAPVLARLGSLGLRRRIQEHYFHAAP
;
A
#
# COMPACT_ATOMS: atom_id res chain seq x y z
N MET A 1 -5.96 -17.43 -21.80
CA MET A 1 -6.10 -16.84 -20.43
C MET A 1 -6.38 -15.36 -20.60
N SER A 2 -7.41 -14.81 -19.91
CA SER A 2 -7.68 -13.37 -19.95
C SER A 2 -6.49 -12.59 -19.38
N ILE A 3 -6.12 -11.49 -20.04
CA ILE A 3 -5.04 -10.58 -19.63
C ILE A 3 -5.64 -9.25 -19.19
N LEU A 4 -4.93 -8.54 -18.29
CA LEU A 4 -5.44 -7.28 -17.75
C LEU A 4 -5.62 -6.21 -18.83
N GLY A 5 -4.81 -6.22 -19.88
CA GLY A 5 -4.91 -5.28 -21.00
C GLY A 5 -6.24 -5.32 -21.76
N GLU A 6 -7.02 -6.41 -21.64
CA GLU A 6 -8.39 -6.50 -22.18
C GLU A 6 -9.39 -5.64 -21.39
N HIS A 7 -9.06 -5.30 -20.14
CA HIS A 7 -9.94 -4.59 -19.22
C HIS A 7 -9.43 -3.21 -18.81
N TYR A 8 -8.11 -3.06 -18.74
CA TYR A 8 -7.43 -1.85 -18.25
C TYR A 8 -6.39 -1.41 -19.29
N ARG A 9 -6.65 -0.31 -19.98
CA ARG A 9 -5.71 0.24 -20.98
C ARG A 9 -4.54 0.95 -20.33
N ALA A 10 -4.82 1.81 -19.33
CA ALA A 10 -3.84 2.67 -18.67
C ALA A 10 -3.94 2.58 -17.15
N ALA A 11 -2.80 2.49 -16.48
CA ALA A 11 -2.68 2.42 -15.03
C ALA A 11 -1.74 3.48 -14.46
N PHE A 12 -2.10 4.03 -13.30
CA PHE A 12 -1.24 4.88 -12.48
C PHE A 12 -0.81 4.14 -11.22
N VAL A 13 0.51 4.04 -10.97
CA VAL A 13 1.06 3.27 -9.84
C VAL A 13 1.99 4.15 -9.02
N THR A 14 1.60 4.46 -7.78
CA THR A 14 2.48 5.23 -6.91
C THR A 14 3.58 4.37 -6.28
N GLY A 15 4.82 4.91 -6.23
CA GLY A 15 5.96 4.19 -5.64
C GLY A 15 6.42 2.98 -6.47
N ALA A 16 6.50 3.12 -7.79
CA ALA A 16 6.80 2.05 -8.75
C ALA A 16 8.31 1.73 -8.89
N SER A 17 9.20 2.42 -8.17
CA SER A 17 10.65 2.24 -8.33
C SER A 17 11.20 0.99 -7.65
N THR A 18 10.57 0.51 -6.58
CA THR A 18 11.06 -0.62 -5.79
C THR A 18 9.92 -1.48 -5.22
N GLY A 19 10.24 -2.61 -4.63
CA GLY A 19 9.35 -3.42 -3.81
C GLY A 19 8.06 -3.85 -4.51
N LEU A 20 6.94 -3.71 -3.82
CA LEU A 20 5.62 -4.12 -4.32
C LEU A 20 5.18 -3.28 -5.53
N GLY A 21 5.40 -1.96 -5.48
CA GLY A 21 4.99 -1.07 -6.58
C GLY A 21 5.68 -1.40 -7.90
N ARG A 22 6.98 -1.75 -7.85
CA ARG A 22 7.70 -2.24 -9.02
C ARG A 22 7.11 -3.55 -9.53
N ALA A 23 6.85 -4.51 -8.63
CA ALA A 23 6.26 -5.79 -9.02
C ALA A 23 4.85 -5.64 -9.62
N PHE A 24 4.06 -4.69 -9.14
CA PHE A 24 2.75 -4.36 -9.74
C PHE A 24 2.91 -3.76 -11.13
N ALA A 25 3.83 -2.79 -11.30
CA ALA A 25 4.11 -2.21 -12.61
C ALA A 25 4.61 -3.26 -13.62
N ASP A 26 5.52 -4.14 -13.20
CA ASP A 26 6.05 -5.22 -14.03
C ASP A 26 4.94 -6.19 -14.47
N MET A 27 4.06 -6.57 -13.56
CA MET A 27 2.89 -7.43 -13.83
C MET A 27 1.92 -6.77 -14.81
N LEU A 28 1.63 -5.48 -14.65
CA LEU A 28 0.73 -4.74 -15.54
C LEU A 28 1.29 -4.62 -16.96
N LEU A 29 2.57 -4.29 -17.08
CA LEU A 29 3.27 -4.21 -18.38
C LEU A 29 3.28 -5.56 -19.10
N ALA A 30 3.54 -6.66 -18.37
CA ALA A 30 3.51 -8.02 -18.92
C ALA A 30 2.11 -8.41 -19.41
N ASP A 31 1.06 -7.93 -18.77
CA ASP A 31 -0.35 -8.13 -19.16
C ASP A 31 -0.86 -7.09 -20.17
N GLY A 32 0.01 -6.28 -20.76
CA GLY A 32 -0.36 -5.39 -21.88
C GLY A 32 -0.89 -4.01 -21.45
N VAL A 33 -0.92 -3.68 -20.16
CA VAL A 33 -1.36 -2.39 -19.65
C VAL A 33 -0.27 -1.34 -19.81
N GLU A 34 -0.62 -0.13 -20.20
CA GLU A 34 0.27 1.03 -20.20
C GLU A 34 0.36 1.62 -18.79
N VAL A 35 1.57 1.91 -18.30
CA VAL A 35 1.81 2.24 -16.88
C VAL A 35 2.47 3.60 -16.71
N TRP A 36 1.84 4.47 -15.93
CA TRP A 36 2.43 5.68 -15.36
C TRP A 36 2.92 5.33 -13.96
N GLY A 37 4.21 5.07 -13.83
CA GLY A 37 4.84 4.71 -12.56
C GLY A 37 5.46 5.92 -11.89
N THR A 38 5.26 6.08 -10.57
CA THR A 38 5.83 7.24 -9.88
C THR A 38 6.97 6.88 -8.93
N ALA A 39 7.89 7.82 -8.77
CA ALA A 39 8.89 7.87 -7.71
C ALA A 39 9.16 9.34 -7.35
N ARG A 40 9.75 9.62 -6.18
CA ARG A 40 10.19 10.98 -5.81
C ARG A 40 11.24 11.51 -6.77
N ASP A 41 12.11 10.63 -7.26
CA ASP A 41 13.08 10.90 -8.30
C ASP A 41 12.77 9.99 -9.50
N ALA A 42 12.40 10.59 -10.63
CA ALA A 42 12.06 9.89 -11.87
C ALA A 42 13.25 9.09 -12.44
N ALA A 43 14.49 9.49 -12.16
CA ALA A 43 15.68 8.77 -12.60
C ALA A 43 15.78 7.34 -12.02
N ARG A 44 15.04 7.05 -10.94
CA ARG A 44 14.91 5.71 -10.37
C ARG A 44 13.94 4.79 -11.13
N LEU A 45 13.32 5.30 -12.18
CA LEU A 45 12.36 4.60 -13.03
C LEU A 45 12.96 4.44 -14.42
N PRO A 46 13.65 3.33 -14.71
CA PRO A 46 14.34 3.16 -15.99
C PRO A 46 13.33 3.14 -17.16
N PRO A 47 13.71 3.70 -18.32
CA PRO A 47 12.87 3.69 -19.51
C PRO A 47 12.51 2.26 -19.93
N ARG A 48 11.24 2.04 -20.25
CA ARG A 48 10.69 0.76 -20.72
C ARG A 48 9.54 1.00 -21.69
N PRO A 49 9.29 0.09 -22.65
CA PRO A 49 8.11 0.19 -23.50
C PRO A 49 6.82 0.27 -22.67
N ARG A 50 5.90 1.17 -23.06
CA ARG A 50 4.62 1.41 -22.39
C ARG A 50 4.73 1.82 -20.91
N PHE A 51 5.88 2.34 -20.49
CA PHE A 51 6.09 2.82 -19.13
C PHE A 51 6.48 4.31 -19.15
N HIS A 52 5.70 5.12 -18.44
CA HIS A 52 5.90 6.55 -18.29
C HIS A 52 6.38 6.85 -16.88
N ALA A 53 7.60 7.35 -16.76
CA ALA A 53 8.18 7.74 -15.48
C ALA A 53 7.62 9.09 -15.03
N VAL A 54 7.08 9.18 -13.82
CA VAL A 54 6.49 10.39 -13.25
C VAL A 54 7.17 10.71 -11.93
N ALA A 55 7.75 11.92 -11.81
CA ALA A 55 8.23 12.42 -10.52
C ALA A 55 7.05 12.85 -9.66
N LEU A 56 6.88 12.25 -8.47
CA LEU A 56 5.79 12.58 -7.55
C LEU A 56 6.22 12.32 -6.11
N ASP A 57 6.08 13.34 -5.27
CA ASP A 57 6.23 13.22 -3.82
C ASP A 57 4.88 13.42 -3.13
N LEU A 58 4.46 12.43 -2.35
CA LEU A 58 3.23 12.52 -1.55
C LEU A 58 3.37 13.44 -0.34
N ALA A 59 4.56 13.96 -0.04
CA ALA A 59 4.71 14.99 1.00
C ALA A 59 4.04 16.32 0.62
N ASP A 60 3.93 16.62 -0.68
CA ASP A 60 3.16 17.76 -1.22
C ASP A 60 1.89 17.25 -1.92
N GLY A 61 0.78 17.25 -1.19
CA GLY A 61 -0.48 16.73 -1.70
C GLY A 61 -1.09 17.54 -2.83
N ALA A 62 -0.88 18.87 -2.86
CA ALA A 62 -1.40 19.71 -3.92
C ALA A 62 -0.63 19.50 -5.23
N ALA A 63 0.70 19.44 -5.15
CA ALA A 63 1.53 19.11 -6.30
C ALA A 63 1.25 17.67 -6.78
N ALA A 64 1.10 16.71 -5.88
CA ALA A 64 0.79 15.32 -6.24
C ALA A 64 -0.54 15.20 -6.99
N GLU A 65 -1.59 15.90 -6.55
CA GLU A 65 -2.88 15.95 -7.26
C GLU A 65 -2.75 16.59 -8.64
N ARG A 66 -2.05 17.70 -8.77
CA ARG A 66 -1.80 18.36 -10.06
C ARG A 66 -1.07 17.43 -11.02
N ILE A 67 0.02 16.81 -10.59
CA ILE A 67 0.82 15.87 -11.40
C ILE A 67 -0.05 14.66 -11.81
N PHE A 68 -0.87 14.13 -10.90
CA PHE A 68 -1.82 13.06 -11.24
C PHE A 68 -2.78 13.46 -12.36
N ARG A 69 -3.36 14.66 -12.28
CA ARG A 69 -4.30 15.15 -13.31
C ARG A 69 -3.62 15.40 -14.66
N GLU A 70 -2.41 15.91 -14.66
CA GLU A 70 -1.60 16.07 -15.88
C GLU A 70 -1.32 14.69 -16.53
N ALA A 71 -0.91 13.71 -15.74
CA ALA A 71 -0.69 12.34 -16.20
C ALA A 71 -2.02 11.67 -16.67
N GLU A 72 -3.13 11.90 -15.96
CA GLU A 72 -4.45 11.38 -16.35
C GLU A 72 -4.89 11.96 -17.69
N ALA A 73 -4.68 13.25 -17.91
CA ALA A 73 -4.99 13.90 -19.20
C ALA A 73 -4.13 13.35 -20.33
N ALA A 74 -2.82 13.18 -20.12
CA ALA A 74 -1.91 12.59 -21.10
C ALA A 74 -2.27 11.14 -21.44
N ALA A 75 -2.75 10.37 -20.46
CA ALA A 75 -3.22 9.00 -20.63
C ALA A 75 -4.60 8.90 -21.29
N GLY A 76 -5.35 9.99 -21.40
CA GLY A 76 -6.76 9.96 -21.77
C GLY A 76 -7.66 9.26 -20.74
N GLY A 77 -7.25 9.34 -19.48
CA GLY A 77 -7.91 8.73 -18.31
C GLY A 77 -7.31 7.40 -17.87
N PHE A 78 -7.21 7.19 -16.55
CA PHE A 78 -6.73 5.93 -15.98
C PHE A 78 -7.88 4.96 -15.72
N ASP A 79 -7.76 3.73 -16.23
CA ASP A 79 -8.67 2.63 -15.92
C ASP A 79 -8.30 1.94 -14.61
N LEU A 80 -7.05 2.09 -14.16
CA LEU A 80 -6.54 1.52 -12.92
C LEU A 80 -5.65 2.53 -12.19
N VAL A 81 -5.90 2.72 -10.90
CA VAL A 81 -5.01 3.49 -10.02
C VAL A 81 -4.63 2.62 -8.83
N ILE A 82 -3.32 2.50 -8.59
CA ILE A 82 -2.75 1.75 -7.47
C ILE A 82 -2.02 2.71 -6.54
N ASN A 83 -2.64 3.05 -5.42
CA ASN A 83 -2.06 3.82 -4.34
C ASN A 83 -1.19 2.90 -3.48
N ASN A 84 0.09 2.78 -3.84
CA ASN A 84 1.03 1.87 -3.19
C ASN A 84 2.14 2.58 -2.42
N ALA A 85 2.52 3.81 -2.80
CA ALA A 85 3.63 4.52 -2.16
C ALA A 85 3.46 4.61 -0.64
N GLY A 86 4.56 4.36 0.08
CA GLY A 86 4.56 4.44 1.53
C GLY A 86 5.96 4.28 2.11
N PHE A 87 6.11 4.65 3.37
CA PHE A 87 7.32 4.49 4.16
C PHE A 87 6.95 4.24 5.62
N GLY A 88 7.89 3.75 6.41
CA GLY A 88 7.72 3.56 7.85
C GLY A 88 8.41 4.66 8.67
N VAL A 89 7.95 4.83 9.90
CA VAL A 89 8.70 5.46 10.99
C VAL A 89 8.64 4.51 12.17
N PHE A 90 9.81 4.16 12.72
CA PHE A 90 9.94 3.31 13.89
C PHE A 90 10.50 4.14 15.04
N GLY A 91 9.75 4.26 16.11
CA GLY A 91 10.14 5.07 17.28
C GLY A 91 9.13 4.94 18.43
N ASP A 92 9.57 5.32 19.63
CA ASP A 92 8.66 5.50 20.75
C ASP A 92 7.72 6.68 20.46
N PHE A 93 6.41 6.48 20.68
CA PHE A 93 5.42 7.46 20.27
C PHE A 93 5.53 8.78 21.04
N ALA A 94 5.82 8.69 22.32
CA ALA A 94 5.91 9.87 23.19
C ALA A 94 7.28 10.58 23.07
N ALA A 95 8.34 9.82 22.79
CA ALA A 95 9.69 10.36 22.69
C ALA A 95 10.03 10.93 21.30
N THR A 96 9.31 10.53 20.27
CA THR A 96 9.53 11.01 18.89
C THR A 96 8.76 12.31 18.65
N ASP A 97 9.40 13.28 18.01
CA ASP A 97 8.74 14.55 17.63
C ASP A 97 7.47 14.29 16.83
N PHE A 98 6.35 14.89 17.28
CA PHE A 98 5.04 14.70 16.70
C PHE A 98 4.97 15.07 15.22
N ALA A 99 5.73 16.06 14.78
CA ALA A 99 5.82 16.45 13.37
C ALA A 99 6.32 15.29 12.48
N THR A 100 7.08 14.34 13.03
CA THR A 100 7.50 13.13 12.30
C THR A 100 6.31 12.19 12.03
N TRP A 101 5.45 12.00 13.04
CA TRP A 101 4.21 11.23 12.88
C TRP A 101 3.23 11.91 11.94
N GLN A 102 3.06 13.23 12.08
CA GLN A 102 2.17 14.03 11.24
C GLN A 102 2.58 13.92 9.77
N ARG A 103 3.86 14.12 9.43
CA ARG A 103 4.34 13.98 8.04
C ARG A 103 4.04 12.61 7.43
N GLN A 104 4.15 11.54 8.23
CA GLN A 104 3.81 10.21 7.75
C GLN A 104 2.31 10.06 7.47
N LEU A 105 1.45 10.55 8.36
CA LEU A 105 0.01 10.53 8.18
C LEU A 105 -0.43 11.37 6.97
N GLU A 106 0.12 12.56 6.82
CA GLU A 106 -0.15 13.43 5.68
C GLU A 106 0.16 12.74 4.36
N ALA A 107 1.36 12.17 4.22
CA ALA A 107 1.77 11.51 2.99
C ALA A 107 0.98 10.21 2.72
N MET A 108 0.85 9.35 3.74
CA MET A 108 0.35 7.99 3.53
C MET A 108 -1.16 7.83 3.68
N LEU A 109 -1.84 8.77 4.30
CA LEU A 109 -3.30 8.73 4.46
C LEU A 109 -3.95 9.90 3.73
N VAL A 110 -3.68 11.14 4.13
CA VAL A 110 -4.38 12.32 3.63
C VAL A 110 -4.13 12.51 2.12
N ASN A 111 -2.87 12.53 1.71
CA ASN A 111 -2.52 12.77 0.32
C ASN A 111 -2.78 11.53 -0.57
N THR A 112 -2.73 10.33 -0.02
CA THR A 112 -3.21 9.12 -0.69
C THR A 112 -4.73 9.17 -0.93
N ALA A 113 -5.51 9.61 0.07
CA ALA A 113 -6.95 9.80 -0.08
C ALA A 113 -7.29 10.91 -1.09
N ARG A 114 -6.48 11.98 -1.17
CA ARG A 114 -6.59 13.02 -2.19
C ARG A 114 -6.43 12.46 -3.61
N LEU A 115 -5.43 11.60 -3.85
CA LEU A 115 -5.27 10.92 -5.14
C LEU A 115 -6.42 9.95 -5.43
N ALA A 116 -6.87 9.19 -4.43
CA ALA A 116 -8.04 8.32 -4.57
C ALA A 116 -9.30 9.10 -4.97
N HIS A 117 -9.53 10.27 -4.35
CA HIS A 117 -10.63 11.17 -4.69
C HIS A 117 -10.54 11.66 -6.14
N ALA A 118 -9.35 12.12 -6.57
CA ALA A 118 -9.14 12.59 -7.94
C ALA A 118 -9.40 11.46 -8.96
N ALA A 119 -8.87 10.24 -8.71
CA ALA A 119 -9.06 9.08 -9.55
C ALA A 119 -10.53 8.67 -9.67
N LEU A 120 -11.24 8.60 -8.53
CA LEU A 120 -12.65 8.18 -8.52
C LEU A 120 -13.55 9.15 -9.30
N ARG A 121 -13.28 10.46 -9.27
CA ARG A 121 -14.05 11.42 -10.07
C ARG A 121 -13.99 11.09 -11.55
N GLY A 122 -12.79 10.84 -12.08
CA GLY A 122 -12.62 10.43 -13.48
C GLY A 122 -13.25 9.09 -13.80
N MET A 123 -13.02 8.08 -12.95
CA MET A 123 -13.57 6.73 -13.13
C MET A 123 -15.11 6.71 -13.09
N LEU A 124 -15.72 7.42 -12.15
CA LEU A 124 -17.18 7.49 -12.01
C LEU A 124 -17.83 8.24 -13.18
N ALA A 125 -17.21 9.30 -13.70
CA ALA A 125 -17.69 10.01 -14.89
C ALA A 125 -17.70 9.09 -16.12
N ARG A 126 -16.70 8.22 -16.26
CA ARG A 126 -16.59 7.24 -17.33
C ARG A 126 -17.34 5.93 -17.04
N ARG A 127 -17.88 5.75 -15.83
CA ARG A 127 -18.51 4.54 -15.33
C ARG A 127 -17.64 3.29 -15.51
N ARG A 128 -16.32 3.47 -15.39
CA ARG A 128 -15.32 2.42 -15.62
C ARG A 128 -14.04 2.71 -14.84
N GLY A 129 -13.52 1.69 -14.14
CA GLY A 129 -12.21 1.76 -13.51
C GLY A 129 -12.06 0.86 -12.30
N ALA A 130 -10.83 0.76 -11.81
CA ALA A 130 -10.49 0.10 -10.57
C ALA A 130 -9.53 0.97 -9.74
N LEU A 131 -9.88 1.20 -8.49
CA LEU A 131 -9.01 1.82 -7.48
C LEU A 131 -8.48 0.75 -6.55
N VAL A 132 -7.16 0.66 -6.42
CA VAL A 132 -6.48 -0.22 -5.47
C VAL A 132 -5.78 0.64 -4.42
N ASN A 133 -6.18 0.49 -3.17
CA ASN A 133 -5.45 1.06 -2.05
C ASN A 133 -4.61 -0.04 -1.38
N VAL A 134 -3.30 0.14 -1.37
CA VAL A 134 -2.39 -0.80 -0.71
C VAL A 134 -2.29 -0.43 0.77
N ALA A 135 -3.19 -1.02 1.57
CA ALA A 135 -3.14 -0.92 3.02
C ALA A 135 -2.02 -1.81 3.59
N SER A 136 -2.31 -2.65 4.57
CA SER A 136 -1.38 -3.63 5.17
C SER A 136 -2.16 -4.55 6.09
N LEU A 137 -1.64 -5.72 6.42
CA LEU A 137 -2.09 -6.49 7.58
C LEU A 137 -1.89 -5.74 8.90
N ALA A 138 -1.03 -4.72 8.94
CA ALA A 138 -0.90 -3.79 10.07
C ALA A 138 -2.20 -3.02 10.38
N ALA A 139 -3.13 -2.92 9.44
CA ALA A 139 -4.47 -2.39 9.68
C ALA A 139 -5.31 -3.31 10.62
N GLU A 140 -4.98 -4.60 10.68
CA GLU A 140 -5.65 -5.59 11.54
C GLU A 140 -4.78 -5.99 12.75
N PHE A 141 -3.46 -5.94 12.57
CA PHE A 141 -2.44 -6.32 13.57
C PHE A 141 -1.42 -5.18 13.72
N PRO A 142 -1.69 -4.18 14.55
CA PRO A 142 -0.80 -3.02 14.71
C PRO A 142 0.62 -3.41 15.09
N LEU A 143 1.61 -2.84 14.39
CA LEU A 143 3.02 -3.08 14.64
C LEU A 143 3.50 -2.24 15.83
N PRO A 144 4.22 -2.80 16.81
CA PRO A 144 4.81 -2.01 17.89
C PRO A 144 5.77 -0.95 17.35
N PHE A 145 5.81 0.22 17.99
CA PHE A 145 6.69 1.36 17.64
C PHE A 145 6.52 1.92 16.21
N GLN A 146 5.37 1.63 15.54
CA GLN A 146 5.02 2.14 14.22
C GLN A 146 3.61 2.78 14.22
N SER A 147 3.30 3.59 15.23
CA SER A 147 1.94 4.08 15.49
C SER A 147 1.32 4.83 14.30
N ALA A 148 2.05 5.76 13.68
CA ALA A 148 1.53 6.51 12.54
C ALA A 148 1.35 5.63 11.28
N TYR A 149 2.21 4.63 11.09
CA TYR A 149 2.03 3.63 10.03
C TYR A 149 0.72 2.84 10.22
N ASN A 150 0.49 2.35 11.45
CA ASN A 150 -0.74 1.64 11.78
C ASN A 150 -1.99 2.52 11.57
N MET A 151 -1.96 3.78 12.04
CA MET A 151 -3.05 4.74 11.83
C MET A 151 -3.31 4.96 10.33
N ALA A 152 -2.25 5.20 9.54
CA ALA A 152 -2.40 5.43 8.10
C ALA A 152 -2.99 4.21 7.39
N LYS A 153 -2.50 3.00 7.70
CA LYS A 153 -2.98 1.78 7.04
C LYS A 153 -4.38 1.37 7.48
N SER A 154 -4.74 1.58 8.75
CA SER A 154 -6.12 1.38 9.24
C SER A 154 -7.09 2.41 8.65
N GLY A 155 -6.69 3.67 8.58
CA GLY A 155 -7.49 4.73 7.94
C GLY A 155 -7.72 4.46 6.45
N LEU A 156 -6.67 4.00 5.73
CA LEU A 156 -6.78 3.66 4.31
C LEU A 156 -7.67 2.42 4.07
N ALA A 157 -7.63 1.44 4.97
CA ALA A 157 -8.53 0.29 4.94
C ALA A 157 -9.99 0.72 5.15
N ALA A 158 -10.26 1.55 6.17
CA ALA A 158 -11.60 2.09 6.44
C ALA A 158 -12.13 2.94 5.27
N LEU A 159 -11.28 3.81 4.69
CA LEU A 159 -11.63 4.55 3.48
C LEU A 159 -12.03 3.61 2.34
N SER A 160 -11.25 2.56 2.11
CA SER A 160 -11.53 1.60 1.04
C SER A 160 -12.85 0.88 1.24
N GLU A 161 -13.18 0.46 2.47
CA GLU A 161 -14.45 -0.19 2.80
C GLU A 161 -15.64 0.75 2.58
N SER A 162 -15.53 2.03 2.96
CA SER A 162 -16.54 3.04 2.68
C SER A 162 -16.76 3.22 1.17
N LEU A 163 -15.67 3.40 0.43
CA LEU A 163 -15.71 3.59 -1.01
C LEU A 163 -16.30 2.40 -1.76
N MET A 164 -16.08 1.15 -1.31
CA MET A 164 -16.71 -0.04 -1.89
C MET A 164 -18.23 0.06 -1.89
N THR A 165 -18.80 0.59 -0.81
CA THR A 165 -20.26 0.81 -0.70
C THR A 165 -20.72 1.97 -1.58
N GLU A 166 -19.99 3.08 -1.59
CA GLU A 166 -20.33 4.28 -2.35
C GLU A 166 -20.33 4.07 -3.86
N VAL A 167 -19.41 3.24 -4.38
CA VAL A 167 -19.28 3.00 -5.84
C VAL A 167 -20.09 1.78 -6.31
N ALA A 168 -20.79 1.08 -5.45
CA ALA A 168 -21.55 -0.12 -5.80
C ALA A 168 -22.54 0.16 -6.94
N GLY A 169 -22.53 -0.68 -7.98
CA GLY A 169 -23.39 -0.53 -9.16
C GLY A 169 -23.00 0.62 -10.11
N ARG A 170 -21.91 1.36 -9.85
CA ARG A 170 -21.51 2.53 -10.63
C ARG A 170 -20.42 2.24 -11.68
N GLY A 171 -20.09 0.97 -11.92
CA GLY A 171 -19.09 0.57 -12.92
C GLY A 171 -17.64 0.70 -12.46
N VAL A 172 -17.41 1.02 -11.20
CA VAL A 172 -16.07 1.18 -10.59
C VAL A 172 -15.85 0.11 -9.52
N VAL A 173 -14.62 -0.40 -9.43
CA VAL A 173 -14.20 -1.41 -8.45
C VAL A 173 -13.21 -0.78 -7.48
N VAL A 174 -13.35 -1.06 -6.18
CA VAL A 174 -12.39 -0.68 -5.15
C VAL A 174 -11.81 -1.94 -4.51
N ILE A 175 -10.48 -2.04 -4.49
CA ILE A 175 -9.74 -3.15 -3.88
C ILE A 175 -8.90 -2.60 -2.72
N ASP A 176 -9.14 -3.12 -1.53
CA ASP A 176 -8.29 -2.94 -0.36
C ASP A 176 -7.28 -4.09 -0.31
N LEU A 177 -6.06 -3.83 -0.79
CA LEU A 177 -4.98 -4.81 -0.76
C LEU A 177 -4.23 -4.69 0.56
N ARG A 178 -4.19 -5.78 1.34
CA ARG A 178 -3.52 -5.86 2.64
C ARG A 178 -2.33 -6.84 2.59
N PRO A 179 -1.15 -6.40 2.15
CA PRO A 179 0.06 -7.21 2.23
C PRO A 179 0.49 -7.45 3.67
N GLY A 180 1.01 -8.66 3.95
CA GLY A 180 1.83 -8.96 5.13
C GLY A 180 3.30 -8.66 4.86
N ASP A 181 4.18 -9.48 5.46
CA ASP A 181 5.62 -9.34 5.26
C ASP A 181 6.04 -9.84 3.88
N TYR A 182 6.76 -9.00 3.16
CA TYR A 182 7.32 -9.31 1.85
C TYR A 182 8.81 -8.95 1.82
N ARG A 183 9.61 -9.74 1.15
CA ARG A 183 11.04 -9.47 0.92
C ARG A 183 11.20 -8.32 -0.05
N THR A 184 11.27 -7.11 0.49
CA THR A 184 11.43 -5.84 -0.23
C THR A 184 12.45 -4.97 0.50
N ASP A 185 12.88 -3.86 -0.09
CA ASP A 185 13.71 -2.85 0.57
C ASP A 185 12.91 -1.93 1.52
N PHE A 186 11.75 -2.39 2.00
CA PHE A 186 10.89 -1.56 2.84
C PHE A 186 11.52 -1.25 4.21
N ASP A 187 12.28 -2.19 4.79
CA ASP A 187 13.05 -1.97 6.01
C ASP A 187 14.06 -0.83 5.86
N GLY A 188 14.68 -0.67 4.69
CA GLY A 188 15.51 0.48 4.32
C GLY A 188 14.71 1.78 4.16
N ALA A 189 13.41 1.71 3.88
CA ALA A 189 12.51 2.87 3.80
C ALA A 189 11.91 3.27 5.16
N VAL A 190 12.15 2.50 6.23
CA VAL A 190 11.70 2.85 7.58
C VAL A 190 12.71 3.83 8.21
N ARG A 191 12.25 5.05 8.47
CA ARG A 191 13.02 6.06 9.21
C ARG A 191 13.10 5.64 10.68
N ARG A 192 14.31 5.63 11.23
CA ARG A 192 14.58 5.27 12.62
C ARG A 192 15.88 5.91 13.10
N ASP A 193 15.98 6.10 14.40
CA ASP A 193 17.22 6.47 15.07
C ASP A 193 17.65 5.31 16.00
N PRO A 194 18.61 4.47 15.60
CA PRO A 194 19.08 3.36 16.42
C PRO A 194 19.70 3.79 17.75
N ALA A 195 20.25 5.02 17.84
CA ALA A 195 20.83 5.54 19.07
C ALA A 195 19.76 5.82 20.15
N ALA A 196 18.51 6.05 19.73
CA ALA A 196 17.38 6.24 20.63
C ALA A 196 16.67 4.93 21.03
N PHE A 197 17.16 3.76 20.59
CA PHE A 197 16.49 2.49 20.87
C PHE A 197 16.69 2.06 22.33
N THR A 198 15.59 1.76 22.99
CA THR A 198 15.63 0.93 24.20
C THR A 198 15.95 -0.52 23.84
N PRO A 199 16.40 -1.37 24.79
CA PRO A 199 16.61 -2.80 24.52
C PRO A 199 15.35 -3.49 23.96
N ARG A 200 14.16 -3.07 24.39
CA ARG A 200 12.88 -3.57 23.87
C ARG A 200 12.66 -3.17 22.40
N MET A 201 12.94 -1.91 22.06
CA MET A 201 12.84 -1.44 20.68
C MET A 201 13.79 -2.18 19.76
N ALA A 202 15.03 -2.43 20.20
CA ALA A 202 16.01 -3.20 19.42
C ALA A 202 15.50 -4.63 19.13
N ARG A 203 15.01 -5.36 20.14
CA ARG A 203 14.42 -6.70 19.93
C ARG A 203 13.25 -6.69 18.93
N VAL A 204 12.33 -5.72 19.07
CA VAL A 204 11.19 -5.59 18.16
C VAL A 204 11.64 -5.26 16.75
N TRP A 205 12.63 -4.38 16.59
CA TRP A 205 13.18 -4.05 15.28
C TRP A 205 13.82 -5.27 14.62
N ASP A 206 14.63 -6.04 15.34
CA ASP A 206 15.30 -7.22 14.83
C ASP A 206 14.30 -8.29 14.38
N ALA A 207 13.24 -8.51 15.17
CA ALA A 207 12.14 -9.42 14.81
C ALA A 207 11.44 -8.94 13.52
N PHE A 208 11.08 -7.65 13.44
CA PHE A 208 10.46 -7.05 12.26
C PHE A 208 11.35 -7.22 11.01
N ALA A 209 12.63 -6.85 11.10
CA ALA A 209 13.58 -6.97 9.98
C ALA A 209 13.77 -8.45 9.54
N ALA A 210 13.80 -9.39 10.49
CA ALA A 210 13.89 -10.82 10.17
C ALA A 210 12.65 -11.33 9.43
N MET A 211 11.45 -10.89 9.83
CA MET A 211 10.19 -11.25 9.17
C MET A 211 10.15 -10.72 7.74
N MET A 212 10.55 -9.47 7.52
CA MET A 212 10.62 -8.87 6.18
C MET A 212 11.57 -9.65 5.27
N ARG A 213 12.80 -9.95 5.74
CA ARG A 213 13.78 -10.71 4.95
C ARG A 213 13.31 -12.11 4.57
N SER A 214 12.54 -12.76 5.44
CA SER A 214 12.03 -14.12 5.24
C SER A 214 10.67 -14.16 4.53
N GLY A 215 10.10 -13.02 4.19
CA GLY A 215 8.82 -12.91 3.47
C GLY A 215 8.86 -13.46 2.05
N PRO A 216 7.69 -13.74 1.44
CA PRO A 216 7.61 -14.14 0.04
C PRO A 216 8.12 -13.02 -0.89
N PRO A 217 8.48 -13.33 -2.15
CA PRO A 217 8.90 -12.31 -3.10
C PRO A 217 7.72 -11.41 -3.51
N PRO A 218 7.97 -10.14 -3.90
CA PRO A 218 6.94 -9.19 -4.33
C PRO A 218 6.02 -9.70 -5.46
N ALA A 219 6.53 -10.55 -6.34
CA ALA A 219 5.75 -11.18 -7.41
C ALA A 219 4.54 -11.99 -6.89
N HIS A 220 4.61 -12.52 -5.67
CA HIS A 220 3.48 -13.21 -5.03
C HIS A 220 2.32 -12.24 -4.72
N ALA A 221 2.62 -11.01 -4.27
CA ALA A 221 1.61 -9.97 -4.06
C ALA A 221 1.03 -9.51 -5.40
N ALA A 222 1.87 -9.35 -6.43
CA ALA A 222 1.44 -8.99 -7.78
C ALA A 222 0.50 -10.04 -8.37
N ALA A 223 0.80 -11.33 -8.21
CA ALA A 223 -0.10 -12.41 -8.63
C ALA A 223 -1.45 -12.41 -7.88
N SER A 224 -1.44 -12.05 -6.59
CA SER A 224 -2.68 -11.90 -5.81
C SER A 224 -3.52 -10.72 -6.28
N LEU A 225 -2.90 -9.57 -6.54
CA LEU A 225 -3.55 -8.40 -7.10
C LEU A 225 -4.09 -8.69 -8.50
N ARG A 226 -3.31 -9.36 -9.36
CA ARG A 226 -3.75 -9.76 -10.71
C ARG A 226 -5.05 -10.56 -10.68
N ARG A 227 -5.14 -11.56 -9.80
CA ARG A 227 -6.38 -12.36 -9.64
C ARG A 227 -7.57 -11.49 -9.20
N ALA A 228 -7.35 -10.56 -8.28
CA ALA A 228 -8.39 -9.66 -7.80
C ALA A 228 -8.88 -8.70 -8.90
N LEU A 229 -7.96 -8.15 -9.70
CA LEU A 229 -8.28 -7.28 -10.83
C LEU A 229 -9.07 -8.01 -11.92
N LEU A 230 -8.71 -9.26 -12.23
CA LEU A 230 -9.45 -10.10 -13.19
C LEU A 230 -10.84 -10.48 -12.69
N ALA A 231 -11.03 -10.64 -11.38
CA ALA A 231 -12.34 -10.92 -10.78
C ALA A 231 -13.29 -9.71 -10.87
N ARG A 232 -12.78 -8.49 -11.06
CA ARG A 232 -13.55 -7.25 -11.24
C ARG A 232 -14.62 -7.03 -10.16
N ARG A 233 -14.27 -7.33 -8.91
CA ARG A 233 -15.16 -7.18 -7.75
C ARG A 233 -14.48 -6.36 -6.66
N SER A 234 -15.21 -5.44 -6.07
CA SER A 234 -14.75 -4.74 -4.86
C SER A 234 -14.58 -5.72 -3.69
N GLY A 235 -13.54 -5.49 -2.90
CA GLY A 235 -13.31 -6.31 -1.72
C GLY A 235 -11.91 -6.18 -1.13
N THR A 236 -11.72 -6.80 0.03
CA THR A 236 -10.44 -6.86 0.73
C THR A 236 -9.65 -8.09 0.29
N VAL A 237 -8.41 -7.87 -0.11
CA VAL A 237 -7.47 -8.92 -0.55
C VAL A 237 -6.27 -8.96 0.40
N ARG A 238 -6.24 -9.96 1.27
CA ARG A 238 -5.08 -10.25 2.13
C ARG A 238 -4.09 -11.10 1.38
N THR A 239 -2.81 -10.75 1.45
CA THR A 239 -1.74 -11.45 0.74
C THR A 239 -0.47 -11.49 1.58
N GLY A 240 0.27 -12.60 1.51
CA GLY A 240 1.43 -12.87 2.34
C GLY A 240 1.57 -14.36 2.62
N ARG A 241 2.25 -14.73 3.71
CA ARG A 241 2.29 -16.11 4.18
C ARG A 241 0.89 -16.59 4.53
N PHE A 242 0.61 -17.88 4.29
CA PHE A 242 -0.72 -18.46 4.49
C PHE A 242 -1.29 -18.18 5.89
N PHE A 243 -0.49 -18.39 6.94
CA PHE A 243 -0.93 -18.10 8.31
C PHE A 243 -1.33 -16.62 8.48
N GLN A 244 -0.48 -15.69 8.05
CA GLN A 244 -0.73 -14.23 8.19
C GLN A 244 -1.94 -13.76 7.38
N ALA A 245 -2.09 -14.26 6.16
CA ALA A 245 -3.11 -13.76 5.24
C ALA A 245 -4.48 -14.45 5.40
N ARG A 246 -4.53 -15.65 5.97
CA ARG A 246 -5.76 -16.44 6.04
C ARG A 246 -6.19 -16.79 7.47
N LEU A 247 -5.29 -17.36 8.29
CA LEU A 247 -5.66 -17.85 9.62
C LEU A 247 -5.67 -16.73 10.67
N ALA A 248 -4.63 -15.90 10.73
CA ALA A 248 -4.50 -14.86 11.74
C ALA A 248 -5.68 -13.88 11.75
N PRO A 249 -6.21 -13.38 10.61
CA PRO A 249 -7.38 -12.50 10.60
C PRO A 249 -8.65 -13.16 11.16
N VAL A 250 -8.85 -14.46 10.92
CA VAL A 250 -10.00 -15.19 11.47
C VAL A 250 -9.86 -15.35 12.98
N LEU A 251 -8.69 -15.78 13.46
CA LEU A 251 -8.41 -15.93 14.89
C LEU A 251 -8.51 -14.59 15.64
N ALA A 252 -8.07 -13.50 15.02
CA ALA A 252 -8.15 -12.18 15.61
C ALA A 252 -9.59 -11.67 15.81
N ARG A 253 -10.52 -12.07 14.96
CA ARG A 253 -11.95 -11.71 15.11
C ARG A 253 -12.61 -12.46 16.26
N LEU A 254 -12.12 -13.65 16.57
CA LEU A 254 -12.67 -14.52 17.63
C LEU A 254 -11.99 -14.30 18.99
N GLY A 255 -10.78 -13.73 18.99
CA GLY A 255 -9.95 -13.55 20.18
C GLY A 255 -10.27 -12.24 20.93
N SER A 256 -10.19 -12.30 22.27
CA SER A 256 -10.23 -11.08 23.09
C SER A 256 -9.05 -10.16 22.81
N LEU A 257 -9.18 -8.87 23.12
CA LEU A 257 -8.09 -7.89 22.97
C LEU A 257 -6.83 -8.34 23.74
N GLY A 258 -7.00 -8.92 24.94
CA GLY A 258 -5.88 -9.43 25.75
C GLY A 258 -5.12 -10.58 25.07
N LEU A 259 -5.85 -11.51 24.44
CA LEU A 259 -5.23 -12.60 23.69
C LEU A 259 -4.48 -12.07 22.47
N ARG A 260 -5.06 -11.14 21.73
CA ARG A 260 -4.41 -10.49 20.57
C ARG A 260 -3.11 -9.81 20.97
N ARG A 261 -3.11 -9.06 22.10
CA ARG A 261 -1.90 -8.40 22.63
C ARG A 261 -0.82 -9.41 22.98
N ARG A 262 -1.14 -10.49 23.69
CA ARG A 262 -0.16 -11.55 24.05
C ARG A 262 0.44 -12.20 22.81
N ILE A 263 -0.38 -12.47 21.78
CA ILE A 263 0.13 -13.03 20.51
C ILE A 263 1.08 -12.03 19.84
N GLN A 264 0.74 -10.73 19.79
CA GLN A 264 1.61 -9.70 19.22
C GLN A 264 2.90 -9.53 20.02
N GLU A 265 2.82 -9.51 21.36
CA GLU A 265 3.99 -9.41 22.24
C GLU A 265 4.95 -10.59 22.01
N HIS A 266 4.42 -11.81 21.89
CA HIS A 266 5.21 -12.98 21.58
C HIS A 266 5.82 -12.91 20.16
N TYR A 267 5.00 -12.57 19.17
CA TYR A 267 5.39 -12.53 17.75
C TYR A 267 6.48 -11.49 17.44
N PHE A 268 6.45 -10.35 18.10
CA PHE A 268 7.43 -9.26 17.93
C PHE A 268 8.50 -9.23 19.02
N HIS A 269 8.59 -10.25 19.88
CA HIS A 269 9.49 -10.23 21.06
C HIS A 269 9.33 -8.94 21.91
N ALA A 270 8.10 -8.42 21.97
CA ALA A 270 7.78 -7.13 22.58
C ALA A 270 7.40 -7.22 24.08
N ALA A 271 7.55 -8.40 24.71
CA ALA A 271 7.37 -8.52 26.15
C ALA A 271 8.32 -7.58 26.91
N PRO A 272 7.93 -7.09 28.11
CA PRO A 272 8.72 -6.18 28.94
C PRO A 272 10.13 -6.66 29.17
#